data_05f603f12a5c04023be78ef071fdad9a
#
_entry.id   05f603f12a5c04023be78ef071fdad9a
#
_cell.length_a   1.000
_cell.length_b   1.000
_cell.length_c   1.000
_cell.angle_alpha   90.00
_cell.angle_beta   90.00
_cell.angle_gamma   90.00
#
_symmetry.space_group_name_H-M   'P 1'
#
loop_
_entity.id
_entity.type
_entity.pdbx_description
1 polymer ?
#
loop_
_entity_poly.entity_id
_entity_poly.type
_entity_poly.pdbx_seq_one_letter_code
_entity_poly.pdbx_strand_id
1 'polypeptide(L)'
;MTSPTALLAAVAAALLALPAHAEGPYRNPDNKSVYDAGEGTYTVPYKKPTVAEITASLDRIRGYMEVTTPTRVVHKDSGVQITDFSKPVADAIVEPSSAEWGIQVYEMGVVHAGLMKAAAVTGDKKYTAMIERHFQFMHDKLPYFKAQEEQFHLKRANSFARFIEPRSLDDAGSMCAALIRARFAKIGPDMSQFIDVCSNWVTKKQFRLKDGTLARERPQAVSLWADDMYMGMMPLGEIGHLTGKREYYDDAVKNVLQMTGYLFNPQNGLYTHGWNANNPDAPRFYWARANGWAALTMSDLLDVLPKNHPGYPKVLAQLRLSLRGIAEQQSGEGLWHQMIDRHDSYLETSASAMFTYVIAHAINEGWISPATYGSIAQAGWVGLQTRINARGQVEGTCVGTTFASDHIYYYNRPTSVDALHGYGPALLAGAEMIKLLNNPKIDIQVKLRTYHYVPKDAGATNYSHE
;
A
#
# COMPACT_ATOMS: atom_id res chain seq x y z
N MET A 1 38.60 -43.43 -25.14
CA MET A 1 39.11 -42.33 -25.99
C MET A 1 37.90 -41.79 -26.75
N THR A 2 37.27 -40.77 -26.22
CA THR A 2 36.12 -40.09 -26.84
C THR A 2 36.64 -39.04 -27.83
N SER A 3 36.20 -39.17 -29.07
CA SER A 3 36.61 -38.33 -30.21
C SER A 3 36.29 -36.85 -29.98
N PRO A 4 37.22 -35.92 -30.33
CA PRO A 4 36.98 -34.48 -30.16
C PRO A 4 35.86 -33.93 -31.04
N THR A 5 35.36 -34.64 -32.00
CA THR A 5 34.22 -34.25 -32.86
C THR A 5 32.86 -34.28 -32.17
N ALA A 6 32.68 -35.04 -31.10
CA ALA A 6 31.42 -35.11 -30.36
C ALA A 6 31.21 -33.88 -29.44
N LEU A 7 32.31 -33.27 -28.99
CA LEU A 7 32.25 -32.09 -28.12
C LEU A 7 31.91 -30.80 -28.89
N LEU A 8 32.36 -30.69 -30.13
CA LEU A 8 32.05 -29.57 -31.02
C LEU A 8 30.58 -29.57 -31.49
N ALA A 9 29.97 -30.72 -31.67
CA ALA A 9 28.57 -30.86 -32.05
C ALA A 9 27.63 -30.49 -30.90
N ALA A 10 28.00 -30.79 -29.64
CA ALA A 10 27.21 -30.44 -28.46
C ALA A 10 27.28 -28.91 -28.15
N VAL A 11 28.41 -28.25 -28.40
CA VAL A 11 28.56 -26.81 -28.23
C VAL A 11 27.83 -26.04 -29.33
N ALA A 12 27.81 -26.53 -30.57
CA ALA A 12 27.06 -25.93 -31.66
C ALA A 12 25.53 -26.05 -31.46
N ALA A 13 25.05 -27.19 -30.92
CA ALA A 13 23.63 -27.37 -30.59
C ALA A 13 23.18 -26.49 -29.40
N ALA A 14 24.06 -26.21 -28.43
CA ALA A 14 23.76 -25.32 -27.30
C ALA A 14 23.73 -23.84 -27.71
N LEU A 15 24.46 -23.44 -28.76
CA LEU A 15 24.43 -22.07 -29.31
C LEU A 15 23.21 -21.79 -30.20
N LEU A 16 22.54 -22.83 -30.70
CA LEU A 16 21.30 -22.67 -31.47
C LEU A 16 20.02 -22.65 -30.63
N ALA A 17 20.12 -22.85 -29.31
CA ALA A 17 19.01 -22.82 -28.37
C ALA A 17 18.99 -21.53 -27.54
N LEU A 18 19.67 -20.46 -27.96
CA LEU A 18 19.40 -19.14 -27.41
C LEU A 18 17.98 -18.75 -27.84
N PRO A 19 17.08 -18.38 -26.90
CA PRO A 19 15.79 -17.85 -27.29
C PRO A 19 16.06 -16.71 -28.26
N ALA A 20 15.40 -16.73 -29.41
CA ALA A 20 15.40 -15.59 -30.31
C ALA A 20 15.11 -14.36 -29.44
N HIS A 21 15.99 -13.35 -29.49
CA HIS A 21 15.75 -12.12 -28.77
C HIS A 21 14.35 -11.68 -29.11
N ALA A 22 13.48 -11.55 -28.06
CA ALA A 22 12.14 -11.09 -28.26
C ALA A 22 12.23 -9.74 -28.99
N GLU A 23 11.72 -9.72 -30.22
CA GLU A 23 11.62 -8.46 -30.95
C GLU A 23 10.76 -7.50 -30.11
N GLY A 24 11.12 -6.21 -30.12
CA GLY A 24 10.41 -5.22 -29.30
C GLY A 24 8.90 -5.23 -29.57
N PRO A 25 8.10 -4.80 -28.59
CA PRO A 25 6.65 -4.97 -28.57
C PRO A 25 5.89 -4.39 -29.77
N TYR A 26 6.54 -3.54 -30.56
CA TYR A 26 5.93 -2.84 -31.68
C TYR A 26 6.37 -3.36 -33.06
N ARG A 27 7.19 -4.42 -33.11
CA ARG A 27 7.54 -5.05 -34.39
C ARG A 27 6.46 -6.03 -34.85
N ASN A 28 5.96 -5.81 -36.06
CA ASN A 28 5.16 -6.77 -36.75
C ASN A 28 6.07 -7.73 -37.54
N PRO A 29 6.30 -8.96 -37.07
CA PRO A 29 7.21 -9.89 -37.71
C PRO A 29 6.78 -10.29 -39.15
N ASP A 30 5.47 -10.19 -39.42
CA ASP A 30 4.90 -10.52 -40.72
C ASP A 30 4.79 -9.35 -41.68
N ASN A 31 5.11 -8.14 -41.20
CA ASN A 31 5.06 -6.89 -41.96
C ASN A 31 3.73 -6.66 -42.71
N LYS A 32 2.62 -7.20 -42.21
CA LYS A 32 1.32 -7.17 -42.87
C LYS A 32 0.55 -5.88 -42.59
N SER A 33 0.55 -5.45 -41.35
CA SER A 33 -0.10 -4.21 -40.92
C SER A 33 0.33 -3.88 -39.49
N VAL A 34 0.50 -2.60 -39.16
CA VAL A 34 0.72 -2.15 -37.78
C VAL A 34 -0.47 -2.45 -36.88
N TYR A 35 -1.66 -2.61 -37.47
CA TYR A 35 -2.89 -2.93 -36.73
C TYR A 35 -3.11 -4.43 -36.54
N ASP A 36 -2.49 -5.27 -37.36
CA ASP A 36 -2.56 -6.72 -37.32
C ASP A 36 -1.29 -7.36 -36.73
N ALA A 37 -0.42 -6.53 -36.22
CA ALA A 37 0.81 -6.98 -35.57
C ALA A 37 0.49 -8.02 -34.49
N GLY A 38 1.05 -9.24 -34.56
CA GLY A 38 0.85 -10.37 -33.64
C GLY A 38 0.92 -9.95 -32.18
N GLU A 39 0.58 -10.79 -31.22
CA GLU A 39 0.71 -10.45 -29.79
C GLU A 39 2.16 -10.03 -29.54
N GLY A 40 2.39 -8.75 -29.22
CA GLY A 40 3.71 -8.25 -28.91
C GLY A 40 4.29 -8.98 -27.70
N THR A 41 5.58 -9.26 -27.72
CA THR A 41 6.28 -9.80 -26.57
C THR A 41 6.56 -8.65 -25.60
N TYR A 42 5.61 -8.33 -24.77
CA TYR A 42 5.83 -7.42 -23.64
C TYR A 42 6.69 -8.12 -22.58
N THR A 43 7.54 -7.37 -21.90
CA THR A 43 8.29 -7.85 -20.73
C THR A 43 7.33 -8.37 -19.65
N VAL A 44 6.15 -7.74 -19.55
CA VAL A 44 5.04 -8.15 -18.70
C VAL A 44 3.85 -8.45 -19.60
N PRO A 45 3.13 -9.57 -19.41
CA PRO A 45 1.97 -9.93 -20.21
C PRO A 45 0.88 -8.86 -20.11
N TYR A 46 0.69 -8.05 -21.13
CA TYR A 46 -0.35 -7.02 -21.18
C TYR A 46 -1.69 -7.65 -21.61
N LYS A 47 -2.33 -8.37 -20.71
CA LYS A 47 -3.67 -8.95 -20.92
C LYS A 47 -4.60 -8.59 -19.76
N LYS A 48 -5.88 -8.62 -20.01
CA LYS A 48 -6.87 -8.46 -18.94
C LYS A 48 -6.76 -9.61 -17.95
N PRO A 49 -6.48 -9.35 -16.66
CA PRO A 49 -6.47 -10.40 -15.65
C PRO A 49 -7.87 -10.93 -15.41
N THR A 50 -7.98 -12.16 -14.93
CA THR A 50 -9.25 -12.74 -14.47
C THR A 50 -9.41 -12.55 -12.98
N VAL A 51 -10.64 -12.53 -12.49
CA VAL A 51 -10.94 -12.51 -11.04
C VAL A 51 -10.27 -13.69 -10.33
N ALA A 52 -10.24 -14.86 -10.95
CA ALA A 52 -9.61 -16.07 -10.39
C ALA A 52 -8.09 -15.90 -10.23
N GLU A 53 -7.38 -15.34 -11.22
CA GLU A 53 -5.94 -15.07 -11.14
C GLU A 53 -5.61 -14.07 -10.04
N ILE A 54 -6.43 -13.02 -9.92
CA ILE A 54 -6.27 -12.02 -8.84
C ILE A 54 -6.50 -12.67 -7.49
N THR A 55 -7.61 -13.39 -7.30
CA THR A 55 -7.93 -14.09 -6.05
C THR A 55 -6.84 -15.06 -5.64
N ALA A 56 -6.30 -15.84 -6.58
CA ALA A 56 -5.18 -16.73 -6.32
C ALA A 56 -3.91 -15.98 -5.83
N SER A 57 -3.67 -14.77 -6.32
CA SER A 57 -2.57 -13.93 -5.84
C SER A 57 -2.81 -13.42 -4.41
N LEU A 58 -4.03 -12.96 -4.11
CA LEU A 58 -4.42 -12.54 -2.75
C LEU A 58 -4.30 -13.72 -1.77
N ASP A 59 -4.69 -14.92 -2.19
CA ASP A 59 -4.61 -16.14 -1.38
C ASP A 59 -3.18 -16.52 -1.05
N ARG A 60 -2.26 -16.40 -2.01
CA ARG A 60 -0.83 -16.63 -1.76
C ARG A 60 -0.28 -15.62 -0.75
N ILE A 61 -0.58 -14.32 -0.91
CA ILE A 61 -0.15 -13.28 0.03
C ILE A 61 -0.67 -13.60 1.43
N ARG A 62 -1.99 -13.85 1.57
CA ARG A 62 -2.59 -14.21 2.87
C ARG A 62 -1.96 -15.46 3.46
N GLY A 63 -1.76 -16.51 2.64
CA GLY A 63 -1.14 -17.75 3.09
C GLY A 63 0.28 -17.58 3.62
N TYR A 64 1.09 -16.75 2.96
CA TYR A 64 2.42 -16.39 3.44
C TYR A 64 2.35 -15.63 4.77
N MET A 65 1.51 -14.62 4.85
CA MET A 65 1.35 -13.85 6.08
C MET A 65 0.79 -14.66 7.25
N GLU A 66 -0.08 -15.63 6.97
CA GLU A 66 -0.64 -16.55 7.98
C GLU A 66 0.44 -17.28 8.76
N VAL A 67 1.51 -17.72 8.08
CA VAL A 67 2.60 -18.47 8.70
C VAL A 67 3.73 -17.58 9.23
N THR A 68 3.83 -16.35 8.76
CA THR A 68 4.91 -15.42 9.15
C THR A 68 4.51 -14.43 10.23
N THR A 69 3.24 -14.38 10.65
CA THR A 69 2.77 -13.51 11.73
C THR A 69 2.28 -14.33 12.93
N PRO A 70 3.19 -14.92 13.72
CA PRO A 70 2.82 -15.76 14.85
C PRO A 70 2.11 -14.96 15.94
N THR A 71 1.15 -15.61 16.60
CA THR A 71 0.39 -15.06 17.74
C THR A 71 0.76 -15.81 19.00
N ARG A 72 2.05 -15.85 19.34
CA ARG A 72 2.61 -16.52 20.51
C ARG A 72 3.48 -15.57 21.32
N VAL A 73 3.57 -15.85 22.62
CA VAL A 73 4.51 -15.17 23.51
C VAL A 73 5.61 -16.15 23.86
N VAL A 74 6.85 -15.70 23.78
CA VAL A 74 8.03 -16.54 24.02
C VAL A 74 9.03 -15.83 24.93
N HIS A 75 9.91 -16.60 25.55
CA HIS A 75 11.12 -16.08 26.16
C HIS A 75 12.08 -15.58 25.08
N LYS A 76 12.55 -14.34 25.18
CA LYS A 76 13.34 -13.65 24.14
C LYS A 76 14.59 -14.44 23.70
N ASP A 77 15.34 -14.96 24.64
CA ASP A 77 16.65 -15.60 24.37
C ASP A 77 16.51 -17.08 24.00
N SER A 78 15.58 -17.80 24.63
CA SER A 78 15.41 -19.25 24.41
C SER A 78 14.40 -19.61 23.32
N GLY A 79 13.49 -18.68 22.96
CA GLY A 79 12.37 -18.93 22.04
C GLY A 79 11.31 -19.89 22.61
N VAL A 80 11.45 -20.32 23.88
CA VAL A 80 10.49 -21.22 24.51
C VAL A 80 9.16 -20.49 24.70
N GLN A 81 8.06 -21.14 24.31
CA GLN A 81 6.74 -20.55 24.45
C GLN A 81 6.32 -20.39 25.90
N ILE A 82 5.82 -19.22 26.25
CA ILE A 82 5.19 -18.92 27.53
C ILE A 82 3.71 -19.28 27.42
N THR A 83 3.24 -20.15 28.33
CA THR A 83 1.83 -20.58 28.41
C THR A 83 1.16 -20.13 29.70
N ASP A 84 1.94 -19.86 30.75
CA ASP A 84 1.44 -19.28 32.00
C ASP A 84 1.57 -17.76 31.99
N PHE A 85 0.44 -17.08 32.01
CA PHE A 85 0.33 -15.62 32.03
C PHE A 85 -0.08 -15.06 33.40
N SER A 86 -0.03 -15.86 34.44
CA SER A 86 -0.41 -15.45 35.81
C SER A 86 0.54 -14.40 36.40
N LYS A 87 1.79 -14.42 35.99
CA LYS A 87 2.84 -13.47 36.41
C LYS A 87 3.66 -13.03 35.20
N PRO A 88 3.91 -11.72 35.01
CA PRO A 88 4.77 -11.24 33.93
C PRO A 88 6.22 -11.60 34.19
N VAL A 89 6.96 -11.89 33.14
CA VAL A 89 8.42 -12.08 33.16
C VAL A 89 9.10 -11.06 32.26
N ALA A 90 10.29 -10.60 32.64
CA ALA A 90 10.95 -9.44 32.00
C ALA A 90 11.32 -9.69 30.53
N ASP A 91 11.65 -10.93 30.18
CA ASP A 91 12.10 -11.33 28.83
C ASP A 91 10.97 -11.88 27.94
N ALA A 92 9.70 -11.79 28.38
CA ALA A 92 8.58 -12.17 27.55
C ALA A 92 8.41 -11.19 26.37
N ILE A 93 8.38 -11.73 25.16
CA ILE A 93 8.11 -10.98 23.92
C ILE A 93 7.05 -11.68 23.09
N VAL A 94 6.37 -10.92 22.24
CA VAL A 94 5.62 -11.52 21.12
C VAL A 94 6.64 -12.17 20.21
N GLU A 95 6.40 -13.42 19.82
CA GLU A 95 7.31 -14.16 18.96
C GLU A 95 7.62 -13.36 17.70
N PRO A 96 8.90 -13.18 17.33
CA PRO A 96 9.27 -12.49 16.12
C PRO A 96 8.71 -13.19 14.88
N SER A 97 8.26 -12.42 13.91
CA SER A 97 7.95 -12.91 12.58
C SER A 97 9.22 -13.44 11.91
N SER A 98 9.08 -14.50 11.09
CA SER A 98 10.18 -14.99 10.26
C SER A 98 10.63 -13.95 9.22
N ALA A 99 9.80 -12.95 8.94
CA ALA A 99 10.09 -11.77 8.10
C ALA A 99 10.58 -10.56 8.93
N GLU A 100 10.96 -10.74 10.19
CA GLU A 100 11.47 -9.69 11.10
C GLU A 100 10.48 -8.56 11.40
N TRP A 101 9.18 -8.77 11.19
CA TRP A 101 8.14 -7.78 11.55
C TRP A 101 7.07 -8.38 12.45
N GLY A 102 6.43 -7.55 13.28
CA GLY A 102 5.40 -7.96 14.24
C GLY A 102 3.99 -7.57 13.81
N ILE A 103 2.99 -8.07 14.54
CA ILE A 103 1.57 -7.76 14.31
C ILE A 103 1.16 -6.36 14.78
N GLN A 104 2.03 -5.66 15.50
CA GLN A 104 1.78 -4.34 16.11
C GLN A 104 2.40 -3.16 15.35
N VAL A 105 2.99 -3.39 14.18
CA VAL A 105 3.58 -2.33 13.36
C VAL A 105 2.52 -1.65 12.49
N TYR A 106 2.78 -0.40 12.07
CA TYR A 106 1.79 0.38 11.32
C TYR A 106 1.41 -0.24 9.96
N GLU A 107 2.34 -0.89 9.32
CA GLU A 107 2.11 -1.58 8.05
C GLU A 107 1.05 -2.67 8.18
N MET A 108 0.96 -3.30 9.36
CA MET A 108 -0.07 -4.29 9.64
C MET A 108 -1.48 -3.68 9.65
N GLY A 109 -1.62 -2.41 10.00
CA GLY A 109 -2.89 -1.68 9.86
C GLY A 109 -3.36 -1.62 8.40
N VAL A 110 -2.42 -1.40 7.46
CA VAL A 110 -2.71 -1.43 6.02
C VAL A 110 -3.03 -2.84 5.53
N VAL A 111 -2.33 -3.85 6.07
CA VAL A 111 -2.64 -5.26 5.79
C VAL A 111 -4.05 -5.62 6.22
N HIS A 112 -4.45 -5.26 7.45
CA HIS A 112 -5.81 -5.51 7.93
C HIS A 112 -6.85 -4.81 7.05
N ALA A 113 -6.60 -3.57 6.61
CA ALA A 113 -7.48 -2.87 5.66
C ALA A 113 -7.59 -3.63 4.32
N GLY A 114 -6.47 -4.13 3.79
CA GLY A 114 -6.43 -4.95 2.57
C GLY A 114 -7.18 -6.28 2.72
N LEU A 115 -6.99 -6.97 3.84
CA LEU A 115 -7.70 -8.22 4.16
C LEU A 115 -9.23 -7.98 4.26
N MET A 116 -9.67 -6.89 4.88
CA MET A 116 -11.09 -6.52 4.95
C MET A 116 -11.68 -6.29 3.55
N LYS A 117 -10.98 -5.54 2.67
CA LYS A 117 -11.42 -5.33 1.29
C LYS A 117 -11.41 -6.64 0.48
N ALA A 118 -10.40 -7.49 0.65
CA ALA A 118 -10.35 -8.81 0.01
C ALA A 118 -11.53 -9.71 0.44
N ALA A 119 -11.84 -9.74 1.73
CA ALA A 119 -13.02 -10.45 2.25
C ALA A 119 -14.33 -9.93 1.63
N ALA A 120 -14.46 -8.61 1.52
CA ALA A 120 -15.67 -7.97 0.98
C ALA A 120 -15.93 -8.33 -0.49
N VAL A 121 -14.88 -8.41 -1.32
CA VAL A 121 -15.04 -8.68 -2.76
C VAL A 121 -15.07 -10.17 -3.10
N THR A 122 -14.48 -11.04 -2.27
CA THR A 122 -14.44 -12.50 -2.48
C THR A 122 -15.53 -13.24 -1.72
N GLY A 123 -16.07 -12.66 -0.66
CA GLY A 123 -16.97 -13.33 0.28
C GLY A 123 -16.27 -14.39 1.16
N ASP A 124 -14.95 -14.53 1.08
CA ASP A 124 -14.20 -15.58 1.77
C ASP A 124 -13.76 -15.14 3.17
N LYS A 125 -14.26 -15.85 4.17
CA LYS A 125 -14.00 -15.57 5.59
C LYS A 125 -12.57 -15.84 6.04
N LYS A 126 -11.74 -16.53 5.23
CA LYS A 126 -10.33 -16.77 5.59
C LYS A 126 -9.54 -15.48 5.76
N TYR A 127 -9.91 -14.40 5.04
CA TYR A 127 -9.27 -13.11 5.19
C TYR A 127 -9.61 -12.44 6.53
N THR A 128 -10.89 -12.49 6.96
CA THR A 128 -11.29 -11.97 8.28
C THR A 128 -10.77 -12.81 9.42
N ALA A 129 -10.69 -14.14 9.27
CA ALA A 129 -10.17 -15.04 10.30
C ALA A 129 -8.72 -14.70 10.70
N MET A 130 -7.89 -14.25 9.77
CA MET A 130 -6.54 -13.78 10.11
C MET A 130 -6.57 -12.50 10.96
N ILE A 131 -7.46 -11.55 10.66
CA ILE A 131 -7.65 -10.34 11.45
C ILE A 131 -8.16 -10.69 12.85
N GLU A 132 -9.18 -11.55 12.94
CA GLU A 132 -9.75 -12.02 14.20
C GLU A 132 -8.68 -12.65 15.10
N ARG A 133 -7.81 -13.51 14.54
CA ARG A 133 -6.72 -14.13 15.28
C ARG A 133 -5.74 -13.09 15.85
N HIS A 134 -5.34 -12.10 15.04
CA HIS A 134 -4.43 -11.06 15.49
C HIS A 134 -5.07 -10.19 16.58
N PHE A 135 -6.30 -9.75 16.38
CA PHE A 135 -6.98 -8.88 17.34
C PHE A 135 -7.35 -9.62 18.63
N GLN A 136 -7.74 -10.90 18.55
CA GLN A 136 -7.98 -11.72 19.73
C GLN A 136 -6.69 -11.88 20.55
N PHE A 137 -5.58 -12.17 19.88
CA PHE A 137 -4.29 -12.26 20.56
C PHE A 137 -3.89 -10.94 21.21
N MET A 138 -4.03 -9.81 20.51
CA MET A 138 -3.74 -8.48 21.06
C MET A 138 -4.61 -8.17 22.26
N HIS A 139 -5.93 -8.42 22.17
CA HIS A 139 -6.89 -8.23 23.25
C HIS A 139 -6.50 -9.06 24.49
N ASP A 140 -6.25 -10.33 24.33
CA ASP A 140 -5.97 -11.26 25.43
C ASP A 140 -4.63 -11.02 26.11
N LYS A 141 -3.64 -10.50 25.37
CA LYS A 141 -2.29 -10.30 25.89
C LYS A 141 -2.00 -8.87 26.37
N LEU A 142 -2.88 -7.90 26.08
CA LEU A 142 -2.69 -6.53 26.57
C LEU A 142 -2.57 -6.42 28.09
N PRO A 143 -3.40 -7.11 28.92
CA PRO A 143 -3.25 -7.04 30.38
C PRO A 143 -1.88 -7.54 30.87
N TYR A 144 -1.40 -8.64 30.28
CA TYR A 144 -0.10 -9.21 30.63
C TYR A 144 1.07 -8.24 30.32
N PHE A 145 1.07 -7.66 29.12
CA PHE A 145 2.13 -6.74 28.74
C PHE A 145 2.03 -5.36 29.46
N LYS A 146 0.84 -4.93 29.88
CA LYS A 146 0.68 -3.80 30.80
C LYS A 146 1.31 -4.09 32.16
N ALA A 147 1.01 -5.25 32.76
CA ALA A 147 1.61 -5.67 34.02
C ALA A 147 3.13 -5.87 33.92
N GLN A 148 3.62 -6.35 32.77
CA GLN A 148 5.06 -6.43 32.48
C GLN A 148 5.71 -5.03 32.48
N GLU A 149 5.07 -4.06 31.84
CA GLU A 149 5.56 -2.69 31.81
C GLU A 149 5.59 -2.04 33.19
N GLU A 150 4.52 -2.22 33.97
CA GLU A 150 4.41 -1.71 35.34
C GLU A 150 5.48 -2.28 36.26
N GLN A 151 5.80 -3.57 36.11
CA GLN A 151 6.76 -4.26 36.96
C GLN A 151 8.23 -4.01 36.56
N PHE A 152 8.52 -4.00 35.26
CA PHE A 152 9.89 -4.02 34.76
C PHE A 152 10.34 -2.75 34.04
N HIS A 153 9.42 -1.82 33.76
CA HIS A 153 9.70 -0.53 33.10
C HIS A 153 10.48 -0.66 31.76
N LEU A 154 10.10 -1.63 30.95
CA LEU A 154 10.80 -2.01 29.72
C LEU A 154 10.73 -0.95 28.61
N LYS A 155 9.79 -0.04 28.70
CA LYS A 155 9.57 1.04 27.69
C LYS A 155 9.43 0.45 26.28
N ARG A 156 10.28 0.86 25.35
CA ARG A 156 10.23 0.37 23.96
C ARG A 156 10.63 -1.10 23.78
N ALA A 157 11.21 -1.74 24.77
CA ALA A 157 11.51 -3.17 24.76
C ALA A 157 10.27 -4.03 25.04
N ASN A 158 9.19 -3.47 25.61
CA ASN A 158 7.90 -4.13 25.74
C ASN A 158 7.26 -4.30 24.35
N SER A 159 6.85 -5.52 24.02
CA SER A 159 6.25 -5.82 22.70
C SER A 159 4.95 -5.06 22.42
N PHE A 160 4.25 -4.59 23.45
CA PHE A 160 3.02 -3.80 23.33
C PHE A 160 3.24 -2.30 23.57
N ALA A 161 4.50 -1.85 23.62
CA ALA A 161 4.83 -0.44 23.89
C ALA A 161 4.08 0.56 23.01
N ARG A 162 3.88 0.22 21.73
CA ARG A 162 3.15 1.06 20.76
C ARG A 162 1.68 1.22 21.10
N PHE A 163 1.07 0.21 21.73
CA PHE A 163 -0.33 0.23 22.16
C PHE A 163 -0.52 0.78 23.57
N ILE A 164 0.48 0.65 24.45
CA ILE A 164 0.43 1.15 25.81
C ILE A 164 0.73 2.64 25.85
N GLU A 165 1.81 3.06 25.18
CA GLU A 165 2.27 4.45 25.12
C GLU A 165 2.78 4.79 23.71
N PRO A 166 1.91 5.16 22.75
CA PRO A 166 2.33 5.63 21.45
C PRO A 166 3.25 6.85 21.54
N ARG A 167 4.21 7.00 20.60
CA ARG A 167 5.17 8.11 20.55
C ARG A 167 5.26 8.77 19.18
N SER A 168 4.46 8.31 18.22
CA SER A 168 4.41 8.85 16.86
C SER A 168 3.11 8.44 16.19
N LEU A 169 2.83 9.05 15.04
CA LEU A 169 1.73 8.62 14.17
C LEU A 169 1.96 7.20 13.64
N ASP A 170 3.21 6.75 13.48
CA ASP A 170 3.51 5.37 13.11
C ASP A 170 3.04 4.36 14.18
N ASP A 171 3.08 4.74 15.47
CA ASP A 171 2.58 3.89 16.56
C ASP A 171 1.04 3.88 16.64
N ALA A 172 0.38 5.02 16.31
CA ALA A 172 -1.03 5.24 16.60
C ALA A 172 -1.93 5.31 15.35
N GLY A 173 -1.35 5.44 14.15
CA GLY A 173 -2.08 5.86 12.95
C GLY A 173 -2.90 4.78 12.26
N SER A 174 -2.29 4.11 11.26
CA SER A 174 -3.01 3.16 10.39
C SER A 174 -3.65 2.00 11.15
N MET A 175 -3.01 1.54 12.24
CA MET A 175 -3.58 0.49 13.09
C MET A 175 -4.88 0.98 13.77
N CYS A 176 -4.93 2.23 14.24
CA CYS A 176 -6.14 2.83 14.81
C CYS A 176 -7.30 2.83 13.80
N ALA A 177 -7.02 3.27 12.58
CA ALA A 177 -8.01 3.23 11.49
C ALA A 177 -8.49 1.81 11.21
N ALA A 178 -7.59 0.82 11.16
CA ALA A 178 -7.94 -0.58 10.95
C ALA A 178 -8.81 -1.16 12.08
N LEU A 179 -8.49 -0.84 13.34
CA LEU A 179 -9.28 -1.27 14.51
C LEU A 179 -10.71 -0.70 14.47
N ILE A 180 -10.86 0.58 14.10
CA ILE A 180 -12.17 1.22 13.98
C ILE A 180 -12.97 0.59 12.83
N ARG A 181 -12.35 0.38 11.68
CA ARG A 181 -12.98 -0.32 10.52
C ARG A 181 -13.45 -1.73 10.90
N ALA A 182 -12.61 -2.50 11.60
CA ALA A 182 -12.95 -3.83 12.06
C ALA A 182 -14.13 -3.84 13.04
N ARG A 183 -14.21 -2.84 13.93
CA ARG A 183 -15.36 -2.65 14.83
C ARG A 183 -16.67 -2.47 14.05
N PHE A 184 -16.68 -1.64 13.01
CA PHE A 184 -17.85 -1.48 12.14
C PHE A 184 -18.18 -2.76 11.36
N ALA A 185 -17.17 -3.48 10.90
CA ALA A 185 -17.32 -4.76 10.23
C ALA A 185 -17.64 -5.93 11.17
N LYS A 186 -17.65 -5.71 12.50
CA LYS A 186 -17.84 -6.73 13.54
C LYS A 186 -16.82 -7.87 13.45
N ILE A 187 -15.58 -7.55 13.20
CA ILE A 187 -14.46 -8.48 13.10
C ILE A 187 -13.63 -8.42 14.38
N GLY A 188 -13.49 -9.56 15.07
CA GLY A 188 -12.71 -9.71 16.28
C GLY A 188 -13.42 -9.24 17.57
N PRO A 189 -12.68 -9.19 18.69
CA PRO A 189 -13.20 -8.79 20.00
C PRO A 189 -13.38 -7.28 20.10
N ASP A 190 -13.88 -6.82 21.25
CA ASP A 190 -13.92 -5.39 21.55
C ASP A 190 -12.50 -4.82 21.75
N MET A 191 -12.08 -4.00 20.81
CA MET A 191 -10.77 -3.35 20.79
C MET A 191 -10.80 -1.92 21.33
N SER A 192 -11.85 -1.53 22.07
CA SER A 192 -12.04 -0.16 22.57
C SER A 192 -10.83 0.38 23.34
N GLN A 193 -10.17 -0.43 24.15
CA GLN A 193 -8.96 -0.02 24.89
C GLN A 193 -7.82 0.47 23.98
N PHE A 194 -7.64 -0.19 22.84
CA PHE A 194 -6.63 0.21 21.84
C PHE A 194 -7.07 1.47 21.09
N ILE A 195 -8.36 1.52 20.70
CA ILE A 195 -8.96 2.65 19.98
C ILE A 195 -8.88 3.91 20.83
N ASP A 196 -9.16 3.83 22.13
CA ASP A 196 -9.10 4.99 23.04
C ASP A 196 -7.67 5.55 23.16
N VAL A 197 -6.67 4.68 23.30
CA VAL A 197 -5.27 5.09 23.41
C VAL A 197 -4.79 5.77 22.13
N CYS A 198 -5.00 5.14 20.97
CA CYS A 198 -4.55 5.69 19.69
C CYS A 198 -5.32 6.95 19.29
N SER A 199 -6.64 7.00 19.54
CA SER A 199 -7.47 8.18 19.28
C SER A 199 -7.03 9.37 20.14
N ASN A 200 -6.77 9.12 21.43
CA ASN A 200 -6.26 10.17 22.33
C ASN A 200 -4.88 10.69 21.88
N TRP A 201 -4.01 9.79 21.40
CA TRP A 201 -2.71 10.21 20.86
C TRP A 201 -2.86 11.13 19.66
N VAL A 202 -3.54 10.66 18.61
CA VAL A 202 -3.67 11.39 17.34
C VAL A 202 -4.37 12.74 17.54
N THR A 203 -5.41 12.78 18.38
CA THR A 203 -6.24 13.99 18.54
C THR A 203 -5.65 15.01 19.52
N LYS A 204 -4.88 14.56 20.55
CA LYS A 204 -4.47 15.44 21.66
C LYS A 204 -2.98 15.49 21.94
N LYS A 205 -2.22 14.43 21.61
CA LYS A 205 -0.80 14.34 22.00
C LYS A 205 0.19 14.53 20.86
N GLN A 206 -0.25 14.25 19.62
CA GLN A 206 0.63 14.41 18.45
C GLN A 206 1.06 15.86 18.30
N PHE A 207 2.37 16.06 18.12
CA PHE A 207 2.95 17.36 17.85
C PHE A 207 2.33 18.02 16.60
N ARG A 208 2.11 19.34 16.70
CA ARG A 208 1.54 20.13 15.60
C ARG A 208 2.30 21.44 15.44
N LEU A 209 2.36 21.92 14.22
CA LEU A 209 2.81 23.28 13.92
C LEU A 209 1.83 24.32 14.53
N LYS A 210 2.24 25.59 14.55
CA LYS A 210 1.40 26.70 15.09
C LYS A 210 0.03 26.82 14.39
N ASP A 211 -0.07 26.46 13.13
CA ASP A 211 -1.32 26.47 12.35
C ASP A 211 -2.19 25.21 12.57
N GLY A 212 -1.68 24.27 13.38
CA GLY A 212 -2.34 23.01 13.72
C GLY A 212 -2.04 21.86 12.79
N THR A 213 -1.12 22.01 11.82
CA THR A 213 -0.66 20.92 10.96
C THR A 213 0.05 19.85 11.78
N LEU A 214 -0.33 18.58 11.63
CA LEU A 214 0.35 17.45 12.24
C LEU A 214 1.81 17.39 11.72
N ALA A 215 2.76 17.25 12.63
CA ALA A 215 4.18 17.30 12.32
C ALA A 215 5.00 16.38 13.22
N ARG A 216 6.27 16.19 12.89
CA ARG A 216 7.23 15.40 13.67
C ARG A 216 8.28 16.29 14.35
N GLU A 217 8.62 15.96 15.60
CA GLU A 217 9.77 16.52 16.29
C GLU A 217 11.03 15.65 16.14
N ARG A 218 10.89 14.46 15.59
CA ARG A 218 11.97 13.48 15.40
C ARG A 218 11.70 12.56 14.22
N PRO A 219 12.72 11.95 13.59
CA PRO A 219 14.15 12.08 13.87
C PRO A 219 14.73 13.46 13.54
N GLN A 220 14.05 14.22 12.68
CA GLN A 220 14.40 15.58 12.29
C GLN A 220 13.43 16.55 12.97
N ALA A 221 13.97 17.47 13.75
CA ALA A 221 13.16 18.43 14.49
C ALA A 221 12.34 19.30 13.54
N VAL A 222 11.04 19.40 13.81
CA VAL A 222 10.01 20.12 13.06
C VAL A 222 10.00 19.78 11.58
N SER A 223 9.55 18.57 11.27
CA SER A 223 9.40 18.11 9.88
C SER A 223 7.99 17.65 9.57
N LEU A 224 7.61 17.76 8.29
CA LEU A 224 6.42 17.19 7.70
C LEU A 224 6.83 16.05 6.77
N TRP A 225 6.15 14.93 6.86
CA TRP A 225 6.35 13.77 6.01
C TRP A 225 5.05 13.42 5.32
N ALA A 226 5.10 13.12 4.04
CA ALA A 226 3.91 12.70 3.30
C ALA A 226 3.28 11.42 3.86
N ASP A 227 4.07 10.57 4.50
CA ASP A 227 3.63 9.37 5.21
C ASP A 227 2.60 9.70 6.31
N ASP A 228 2.78 10.82 6.99
CA ASP A 228 1.90 11.28 8.06
C ASP A 228 0.53 11.70 7.55
N MET A 229 0.37 11.91 6.26
CA MET A 229 -0.97 12.09 5.69
C MET A 229 -1.82 10.85 5.98
N TYR A 230 -1.29 9.64 5.71
CA TYR A 230 -2.03 8.41 6.02
C TYR A 230 -2.09 8.13 7.52
N MET A 231 -0.95 8.26 8.21
CA MET A 231 -0.86 7.92 9.63
C MET A 231 -1.66 8.90 10.53
N GLY A 232 -1.90 10.13 10.09
CA GLY A 232 -2.64 11.13 10.86
C GLY A 232 -4.10 11.30 10.42
N MET A 233 -4.33 11.48 9.12
CA MET A 233 -5.66 11.86 8.62
C MET A 233 -6.62 10.67 8.55
N MET A 234 -6.13 9.46 8.30
CA MET A 234 -7.01 8.29 8.29
C MET A 234 -7.61 7.98 9.66
N PRO A 235 -6.83 7.89 10.77
CA PRO A 235 -7.46 7.74 12.07
C PRO A 235 -8.37 8.91 12.43
N LEU A 236 -8.06 10.17 12.07
CA LEU A 236 -8.97 11.30 12.28
C LEU A 236 -10.31 11.10 11.54
N GLY A 237 -10.27 10.70 10.27
CA GLY A 237 -11.48 10.40 9.50
C GLY A 237 -12.31 9.27 10.14
N GLU A 238 -11.66 8.18 10.55
CA GLU A 238 -12.32 7.05 11.19
C GLU A 238 -12.86 7.38 12.60
N ILE A 239 -12.15 8.22 13.38
CA ILE A 239 -12.64 8.75 14.66
C ILE A 239 -13.88 9.61 14.42
N GLY A 240 -13.90 10.43 13.36
CA GLY A 240 -15.07 11.17 12.92
C GLY A 240 -16.25 10.24 12.62
N HIS A 241 -16.03 9.17 11.89
CA HIS A 241 -17.02 8.14 11.59
C HIS A 241 -17.51 7.42 12.86
N LEU A 242 -16.57 7.03 13.75
CA LEU A 242 -16.89 6.36 15.01
C LEU A 242 -17.73 7.20 15.97
N THR A 243 -17.41 8.48 16.07
CA THR A 243 -18.02 9.38 17.08
C THR A 243 -19.17 10.21 16.55
N GLY A 244 -19.33 10.32 15.22
CA GLY A 244 -20.24 11.23 14.55
C GLY A 244 -19.86 12.72 14.70
N LYS A 245 -18.69 13.04 15.27
CA LYS A 245 -18.27 14.41 15.53
C LYS A 245 -17.56 15.01 14.32
N ARG A 246 -18.12 16.10 13.84
CA ARG A 246 -17.63 16.82 12.67
C ARG A 246 -16.22 17.37 12.83
N GLU A 247 -15.82 17.75 14.04
CA GLU A 247 -14.51 18.32 14.34
C GLU A 247 -13.32 17.46 13.86
N TYR A 248 -13.46 16.13 13.90
CA TYR A 248 -12.41 15.21 13.44
C TYR A 248 -12.31 15.16 11.91
N TYR A 249 -13.44 15.26 11.22
CA TYR A 249 -13.45 15.38 9.76
C TYR A 249 -12.87 16.73 9.32
N ASP A 250 -13.24 17.82 10.00
CA ASP A 250 -12.69 19.16 9.75
C ASP A 250 -11.17 19.17 9.95
N ASP A 251 -10.66 18.51 11.01
CA ASP A 251 -9.22 18.40 11.27
C ASP A 251 -8.49 17.53 10.22
N ALA A 252 -9.06 16.40 9.83
CA ALA A 252 -8.50 15.57 8.77
C ALA A 252 -8.38 16.33 7.44
N VAL A 253 -9.47 16.98 7.00
CA VAL A 253 -9.48 17.79 5.77
C VAL A 253 -8.51 18.96 5.86
N LYS A 254 -8.49 19.67 6.99
CA LYS A 254 -7.56 20.77 7.24
C LYS A 254 -6.11 20.31 7.05
N ASN A 255 -5.74 19.19 7.67
CA ASN A 255 -4.39 18.65 7.58
C ASN A 255 -4.03 18.19 6.16
N VAL A 256 -4.93 17.52 5.43
CA VAL A 256 -4.71 17.20 4.02
C VAL A 256 -4.38 18.45 3.22
N LEU A 257 -5.16 19.53 3.37
CA LEU A 257 -4.96 20.75 2.59
C LEU A 257 -3.70 21.53 3.02
N GLN A 258 -3.39 21.55 4.32
CA GLN A 258 -2.18 22.20 4.82
C GLN A 258 -0.92 21.46 4.35
N MET A 259 -0.86 20.13 4.50
CA MET A 259 0.28 19.34 4.04
C MET A 259 0.41 19.39 2.51
N THR A 260 -0.70 19.48 1.76
CA THR A 260 -0.67 19.76 0.32
C THR A 260 0.04 21.07 0.02
N GLY A 261 -0.23 22.12 0.80
CA GLY A 261 0.45 23.42 0.64
C GLY A 261 1.96 23.38 0.83
N TYR A 262 2.46 22.47 1.69
CA TYR A 262 3.89 22.30 1.94
C TYR A 262 4.58 21.35 0.94
N LEU A 263 3.92 20.28 0.52
CA LEU A 263 4.56 19.13 -0.11
C LEU A 263 4.20 18.94 -1.58
N PHE A 264 3.06 19.47 -2.05
CA PHE A 264 2.58 19.23 -3.41
C PHE A 264 3.20 20.21 -4.42
N ASN A 265 3.62 19.67 -5.55
CA ASN A 265 4.05 20.48 -6.70
C ASN A 265 2.96 20.45 -7.78
N PRO A 266 2.27 21.59 -8.02
CA PRO A 266 1.18 21.64 -8.98
C PRO A 266 1.62 21.52 -10.45
N GLN A 267 2.92 21.74 -10.76
CA GLN A 267 3.44 21.62 -12.13
C GLN A 267 3.50 20.17 -12.60
N ASN A 268 3.82 19.22 -11.70
CA ASN A 268 3.93 17.80 -12.05
C ASN A 268 2.90 16.91 -11.36
N GLY A 269 2.08 17.47 -10.48
CA GLY A 269 1.04 16.70 -9.76
C GLY A 269 1.56 15.76 -8.69
N LEU A 270 2.79 15.93 -8.20
CA LEU A 270 3.45 15.02 -7.29
C LEU A 270 3.72 15.65 -5.91
N TYR A 271 3.77 14.78 -4.87
CA TYR A 271 4.17 15.15 -3.52
C TYR A 271 5.66 14.88 -3.30
N THR A 272 6.38 15.84 -2.74
CA THR A 272 7.72 15.60 -2.20
C THR A 272 7.60 14.77 -0.92
N HIS A 273 8.64 13.98 -0.58
CA HIS A 273 8.63 13.11 0.58
C HIS A 273 8.43 13.87 1.89
N GLY A 274 9.08 15.02 2.04
CA GLY A 274 8.95 15.79 3.25
C GLY A 274 9.46 17.22 3.13
N TRP A 275 9.29 17.94 4.23
CA TRP A 275 9.76 19.31 4.44
C TRP A 275 10.31 19.44 5.87
N ASN A 276 11.34 20.27 6.06
CA ASN A 276 11.97 20.52 7.35
C ASN A 276 12.02 22.02 7.63
N ALA A 277 11.50 22.46 8.77
CA ALA A 277 11.45 23.86 9.15
C ALA A 277 12.84 24.48 9.37
N ASN A 278 13.82 23.67 9.81
CA ASN A 278 15.20 24.14 10.03
C ASN A 278 16.03 24.25 8.74
N ASN A 279 15.53 23.67 7.64
CA ASN A 279 16.13 23.75 6.32
C ASN A 279 15.04 23.76 5.23
N PRO A 280 14.21 24.82 5.17
CA PRO A 280 13.03 24.87 4.30
C PRO A 280 13.38 24.87 2.81
N ASP A 281 14.57 25.32 2.45
CA ASP A 281 15.07 25.43 1.07
C ASP A 281 15.88 24.19 0.63
N ALA A 282 15.98 23.14 1.48
CA ALA A 282 16.65 21.91 1.13
C ALA A 282 16.02 21.27 -0.13
N PRO A 283 16.83 20.64 -0.99
CA PRO A 283 16.31 19.85 -2.11
C PRO A 283 15.26 18.83 -1.65
N ARG A 284 14.16 18.74 -2.40
CA ARG A 284 13.05 17.84 -2.13
C ARG A 284 12.85 16.88 -3.29
N PHE A 285 12.55 15.63 -2.97
CA PHE A 285 12.49 14.55 -3.93
C PHE A 285 11.14 13.86 -3.89
N TYR A 286 10.70 13.39 -5.07
CA TYR A 286 9.42 12.72 -5.26
C TYR A 286 9.60 11.21 -5.08
N TRP A 287 9.68 10.76 -3.82
CA TRP A 287 9.69 9.34 -3.51
C TRP A 287 8.33 8.71 -3.79
N ALA A 288 8.30 7.58 -4.51
CA ALA A 288 7.05 7.00 -4.99
C ALA A 288 6.09 6.62 -3.85
N ARG A 289 6.56 5.94 -2.82
CA ARG A 289 5.72 5.53 -1.68
C ARG A 289 5.15 6.73 -0.91
N ALA A 290 5.85 7.84 -0.83
CA ALA A 290 5.31 9.08 -0.26
C ALA A 290 4.08 9.58 -1.04
N ASN A 291 4.17 9.55 -2.37
CA ASN A 291 3.03 9.82 -3.25
C ASN A 291 1.91 8.80 -3.07
N GLY A 292 2.27 7.52 -2.84
CA GLY A 292 1.33 6.46 -2.50
C GLY A 292 0.55 6.76 -1.22
N TRP A 293 1.23 7.17 -0.16
CA TRP A 293 0.59 7.55 1.10
C TRP A 293 -0.35 8.73 0.95
N ALA A 294 0.06 9.78 0.24
CA ALA A 294 -0.78 10.95 0.00
C ALA A 294 -2.06 10.58 -0.79
N ALA A 295 -1.91 9.81 -1.88
CA ALA A 295 -3.04 9.37 -2.70
C ALA A 295 -3.97 8.44 -1.93
N LEU A 296 -3.42 7.47 -1.18
CA LEU A 296 -4.17 6.53 -0.34
C LEU A 296 -4.98 7.27 0.73
N THR A 297 -4.37 8.28 1.37
CA THR A 297 -5.05 9.13 2.35
C THR A 297 -6.28 9.81 1.77
N MET A 298 -6.12 10.50 0.65
CA MET A 298 -7.22 11.24 0.03
C MET A 298 -8.35 10.30 -0.43
N SER A 299 -7.98 9.16 -0.99
CA SER A 299 -8.92 8.13 -1.43
C SER A 299 -9.73 7.57 -0.27
N ASP A 300 -9.05 7.05 0.76
CA ASP A 300 -9.72 6.41 1.89
C ASP A 300 -10.47 7.43 2.78
N LEU A 301 -9.98 8.68 2.87
CA LEU A 301 -10.71 9.73 3.59
C LEU A 301 -12.02 10.07 2.91
N LEU A 302 -12.09 10.09 1.58
CA LEU A 302 -13.32 10.33 0.83
C LEU A 302 -14.37 9.22 1.03
N ASP A 303 -13.95 8.00 1.39
CA ASP A 303 -14.88 6.90 1.72
C ASP A 303 -15.66 7.18 3.02
N VAL A 304 -15.02 7.81 3.99
CA VAL A 304 -15.61 8.05 5.33
C VAL A 304 -16.10 9.48 5.54
N LEU A 305 -15.60 10.44 4.75
CA LEU A 305 -16.01 11.83 4.82
C LEU A 305 -17.44 11.99 4.29
N PRO A 306 -18.37 12.61 5.05
CA PRO A 306 -19.71 12.86 4.55
C PRO A 306 -19.69 13.63 3.22
N LYS A 307 -20.44 13.18 2.22
CA LYS A 307 -20.45 13.81 0.88
C LYS A 307 -20.88 15.28 0.88
N ASN A 308 -21.67 15.68 1.87
CA ASN A 308 -22.09 17.09 2.08
C ASN A 308 -21.06 17.91 2.89
N HIS A 309 -19.96 17.33 3.31
CA HIS A 309 -18.89 18.05 3.99
C HIS A 309 -18.22 19.05 3.03
N PRO A 310 -18.03 20.33 3.42
CA PRO A 310 -17.47 21.37 2.51
C PRO A 310 -16.04 21.10 2.05
N GLY A 311 -15.34 20.21 2.73
CA GLY A 311 -14.01 19.72 2.34
C GLY A 311 -14.03 18.62 1.30
N TYR A 312 -15.14 17.88 1.13
CA TYR A 312 -15.22 16.75 0.21
C TYR A 312 -14.78 17.14 -1.22
N PRO A 313 -15.35 18.19 -1.87
CA PRO A 313 -14.94 18.55 -3.21
C PRO A 313 -13.48 19.04 -3.28
N LYS A 314 -12.92 19.58 -2.21
CA LYS A 314 -11.53 20.05 -2.15
C LYS A 314 -10.56 18.86 -2.14
N VAL A 315 -10.81 17.86 -1.29
CA VAL A 315 -10.01 16.63 -1.21
C VAL A 315 -10.10 15.86 -2.54
N LEU A 316 -11.31 15.76 -3.13
CA LEU A 316 -11.50 15.09 -4.41
C LEU A 316 -10.77 15.80 -5.56
N ALA A 317 -10.80 17.13 -5.60
CA ALA A 317 -10.07 17.90 -6.61
C ALA A 317 -8.55 17.65 -6.48
N GLN A 318 -8.02 17.65 -5.25
CA GLN A 318 -6.61 17.39 -5.00
C GLN A 318 -6.21 15.96 -5.36
N LEU A 319 -7.05 14.96 -5.04
CA LEU A 319 -6.83 13.58 -5.45
C LEU A 319 -6.72 13.45 -6.98
N ARG A 320 -7.63 14.09 -7.72
CA ARG A 320 -7.62 14.07 -9.19
C ARG A 320 -6.34 14.65 -9.78
N LEU A 321 -5.84 15.78 -9.22
CA LEU A 321 -4.57 16.36 -9.64
C LEU A 321 -3.38 15.41 -9.40
N SER A 322 -3.36 14.79 -8.22
CA SER A 322 -2.32 13.81 -7.86
C SER A 322 -2.37 12.56 -8.75
N LEU A 323 -3.57 12.01 -8.99
CA LEU A 323 -3.72 10.83 -9.85
C LEU A 323 -3.30 11.08 -11.30
N ARG A 324 -3.51 12.30 -11.80
CA ARG A 324 -3.00 12.69 -13.12
C ARG A 324 -1.47 12.65 -13.15
N GLY A 325 -0.80 13.32 -12.20
CA GLY A 325 0.66 13.32 -12.14
C GLY A 325 1.25 11.93 -11.95
N ILE A 326 0.62 11.08 -11.11
CA ILE A 326 1.02 9.68 -10.92
C ILE A 326 0.86 8.88 -12.22
N ALA A 327 -0.27 9.01 -12.91
CA ALA A 327 -0.56 8.25 -14.12
C ALA A 327 0.45 8.55 -15.25
N GLU A 328 0.89 9.81 -15.37
CA GLU A 328 1.88 10.25 -16.36
C GLU A 328 3.28 9.61 -16.16
N GLN A 329 3.55 9.01 -14.98
CA GLN A 329 4.84 8.40 -14.64
C GLN A 329 4.83 6.86 -14.69
N GLN A 330 3.76 6.23 -15.17
CA GLN A 330 3.71 4.77 -15.26
C GLN A 330 4.71 4.24 -16.30
N SER A 331 5.50 3.24 -15.93
CA SER A 331 6.43 2.57 -16.84
C SER A 331 5.74 1.63 -17.83
N GLY A 332 6.47 1.20 -18.86
CA GLY A 332 5.98 0.17 -19.79
C GLY A 332 5.75 -1.22 -19.17
N GLU A 333 6.26 -1.47 -17.96
CA GLU A 333 5.98 -2.67 -17.17
C GLU A 333 4.71 -2.54 -16.30
N GLY A 334 4.04 -1.39 -16.36
CA GLY A 334 2.86 -1.10 -15.55
C GLY A 334 3.14 -0.66 -14.12
N LEU A 335 4.38 -0.72 -13.67
CA LEU A 335 4.83 -0.29 -12.35
C LEU A 335 5.36 1.15 -12.37
N TRP A 336 5.68 1.68 -11.20
CA TRP A 336 6.27 3.01 -11.04
C TRP A 336 7.65 2.92 -10.39
N HIS A 337 8.52 3.84 -10.75
CA HIS A 337 9.88 3.92 -10.26
C HIS A 337 9.97 4.41 -8.82
N GLN A 338 11.03 4.01 -8.11
CA GLN A 338 11.33 4.37 -6.71
C GLN A 338 11.32 5.89 -6.50
N MET A 339 11.99 6.62 -7.38
CA MET A 339 11.86 8.05 -7.56
C MET A 339 10.89 8.24 -8.72
N ILE A 340 9.65 8.66 -8.41
CA ILE A 340 8.55 8.57 -9.38
C ILE A 340 8.79 9.38 -10.67
N ASP A 341 9.56 10.46 -10.58
CA ASP A 341 9.96 11.34 -11.68
C ASP A 341 11.32 10.96 -12.31
N ARG A 342 11.92 9.83 -11.90
CA ARG A 342 13.26 9.39 -12.32
C ARG A 342 13.20 7.95 -12.83
N HIS A 343 13.09 7.82 -14.13
CA HIS A 343 12.90 6.52 -14.79
C HIS A 343 14.19 5.67 -14.85
N ASP A 344 15.31 6.17 -14.38
CA ASP A 344 16.57 5.46 -14.17
C ASP A 344 16.66 4.79 -12.77
N SER A 345 15.72 5.07 -11.87
CA SER A 345 15.58 4.35 -10.59
C SER A 345 14.84 3.03 -10.77
N TYR A 346 14.99 2.10 -9.83
CA TYR A 346 14.31 0.80 -9.93
C TYR A 346 12.78 0.91 -9.81
N LEU A 347 12.06 -0.08 -10.33
CA LEU A 347 10.61 -0.20 -10.20
C LEU A 347 10.24 -0.66 -8.80
N GLU A 348 9.42 0.14 -8.10
CA GLU A 348 9.11 -0.04 -6.67
C GLU A 348 7.69 -0.58 -6.49
N THR A 349 7.60 -1.72 -5.81
CA THR A 349 6.35 -2.51 -5.76
C THR A 349 5.31 -1.94 -4.83
N SER A 350 5.67 -1.41 -3.65
CA SER A 350 4.68 -0.93 -2.67
C SER A 350 3.93 0.30 -3.17
N ALA A 351 4.63 1.27 -3.75
CA ALA A 351 4.02 2.45 -4.34
C ALA A 351 3.16 2.08 -5.55
N SER A 352 3.66 1.18 -6.41
CA SER A 352 2.90 0.68 -7.56
C SER A 352 1.59 0.03 -7.14
N ALA A 353 1.59 -0.72 -6.04
CA ALA A 353 0.39 -1.31 -5.48
C ALA A 353 -0.58 -0.24 -4.93
N MET A 354 -0.07 0.78 -4.22
CA MET A 354 -0.88 1.90 -3.75
C MET A 354 -1.53 2.66 -4.91
N PHE A 355 -0.77 2.97 -5.95
CA PHE A 355 -1.28 3.68 -7.13
C PHE A 355 -2.33 2.86 -7.88
N THR A 356 -2.07 1.57 -8.10
CA THR A 356 -3.03 0.65 -8.71
C THR A 356 -4.33 0.61 -7.92
N TYR A 357 -4.24 0.49 -6.58
CA TYR A 357 -5.40 0.52 -5.70
C TYR A 357 -6.18 1.82 -5.85
N VAL A 358 -5.53 2.98 -5.68
CA VAL A 358 -6.23 4.27 -5.66
C VAL A 358 -6.85 4.60 -7.01
N ILE A 359 -6.18 4.27 -8.12
CA ILE A 359 -6.71 4.46 -9.47
C ILE A 359 -7.95 3.56 -9.68
N ALA A 360 -7.85 2.27 -9.39
CA ALA A 360 -8.98 1.35 -9.52
C ALA A 360 -10.16 1.75 -8.62
N HIS A 361 -9.87 2.15 -7.37
CA HIS A 361 -10.88 2.63 -6.42
C HIS A 361 -11.56 3.91 -6.92
N ALA A 362 -10.80 4.90 -7.36
CA ALA A 362 -11.34 6.15 -7.89
C ALA A 362 -12.23 5.94 -9.14
N ILE A 363 -11.90 4.95 -9.98
CA ILE A 363 -12.76 4.53 -11.09
C ILE A 363 -14.06 3.91 -10.55
N ASN A 364 -13.97 2.98 -9.60
CA ASN A 364 -15.11 2.29 -9.02
C ASN A 364 -16.09 3.24 -8.33
N GLU A 365 -15.59 4.30 -7.70
CA GLU A 365 -16.40 5.34 -7.03
C GLU A 365 -16.86 6.44 -8.00
N GLY A 366 -16.47 6.39 -9.29
CA GLY A 366 -16.84 7.38 -10.29
C GLY A 366 -16.15 8.74 -10.11
N TRP A 367 -15.04 8.77 -9.39
CA TRP A 367 -14.27 10.00 -9.18
C TRP A 367 -13.40 10.39 -10.36
N ILE A 368 -12.97 9.41 -11.16
CA ILE A 368 -12.19 9.61 -12.39
C ILE A 368 -12.76 8.75 -13.53
N SER A 369 -12.42 9.12 -14.77
CA SER A 369 -12.91 8.45 -15.97
C SER A 369 -12.32 7.03 -16.14
N PRO A 370 -13.13 6.00 -16.28
CA PRO A 370 -12.63 4.67 -16.61
C PRO A 370 -11.96 4.63 -18.00
N ALA A 371 -12.41 5.43 -18.96
CA ALA A 371 -11.83 5.49 -20.29
C ALA A 371 -10.38 6.01 -20.27
N THR A 372 -10.07 6.92 -19.36
CA THR A 372 -8.72 7.50 -19.21
C THR A 372 -7.80 6.63 -18.36
N TYR A 373 -8.31 6.05 -17.28
CA TYR A 373 -7.49 5.43 -16.25
C TYR A 373 -7.59 3.91 -16.16
N GLY A 374 -8.55 3.28 -16.86
CA GLY A 374 -8.79 1.84 -16.73
C GLY A 374 -7.63 0.99 -17.20
N SER A 375 -6.99 1.34 -18.33
CA SER A 375 -5.80 0.65 -18.83
C SER A 375 -4.59 0.83 -17.90
N ILE A 376 -4.48 1.98 -17.24
CA ILE A 376 -3.43 2.27 -16.26
C ILE A 376 -3.59 1.37 -15.03
N ALA A 377 -4.81 1.26 -14.50
CA ALA A 377 -5.10 0.34 -13.40
C ALA A 377 -4.81 -1.12 -13.76
N GLN A 378 -5.22 -1.54 -14.98
CA GLN A 378 -4.95 -2.89 -15.48
C GLN A 378 -3.45 -3.15 -15.61
N ALA A 379 -2.69 -2.27 -16.24
CA ALA A 379 -1.25 -2.41 -16.40
C ALA A 379 -0.54 -2.45 -15.03
N GLY A 380 -0.97 -1.59 -14.09
CA GLY A 380 -0.47 -1.58 -12.71
C GLY A 380 -0.66 -2.93 -12.02
N TRP A 381 -1.86 -3.54 -12.13
CA TRP A 381 -2.08 -4.86 -11.54
C TRP A 381 -1.28 -5.96 -12.24
N VAL A 382 -1.22 -5.96 -13.57
CA VAL A 382 -0.46 -6.97 -14.32
C VAL A 382 1.02 -6.91 -13.95
N GLY A 383 1.60 -5.72 -13.85
CA GLY A 383 2.97 -5.54 -13.37
C GLY A 383 3.13 -6.00 -11.92
N LEU A 384 2.21 -5.63 -11.03
CA LEU A 384 2.23 -6.03 -9.62
C LEU A 384 2.14 -7.56 -9.46
N GLN A 385 1.32 -8.24 -10.25
CA GLN A 385 1.16 -9.68 -10.19
C GLN A 385 2.47 -10.42 -10.44
N THR A 386 3.36 -9.88 -11.27
CA THR A 386 4.70 -10.47 -11.52
C THR A 386 5.63 -10.38 -10.31
N ARG A 387 5.32 -9.50 -9.35
CA ARG A 387 6.08 -9.30 -8.10
C ARG A 387 5.57 -10.18 -6.95
N ILE A 388 4.48 -10.92 -7.14
CA ILE A 388 3.94 -11.85 -6.14
C ILE A 388 4.39 -13.26 -6.51
N ASN A 389 5.43 -13.75 -5.83
CA ASN A 389 6.02 -15.05 -6.14
C ASN A 389 5.14 -16.24 -5.71
N ALA A 390 5.57 -17.46 -6.02
CA ALA A 390 4.81 -18.67 -5.73
C ALA A 390 4.56 -18.91 -4.23
N ARG A 391 5.43 -18.35 -3.35
CA ARG A 391 5.28 -18.44 -1.90
C ARG A 391 4.34 -17.37 -1.33
N GLY A 392 3.91 -16.40 -2.13
CA GLY A 392 3.10 -15.28 -1.71
C GLY A 392 3.90 -14.09 -1.16
N GLN A 393 5.22 -14.08 -1.34
CA GLN A 393 6.06 -12.96 -1.00
C GLN A 393 5.92 -11.86 -2.06
N VAL A 394 5.98 -10.59 -1.62
CA VAL A 394 5.90 -9.41 -2.47
C VAL A 394 7.29 -8.86 -2.70
N GLU A 395 7.84 -9.11 -3.88
CA GLU A 395 9.20 -8.75 -4.28
C GLU A 395 9.30 -7.29 -4.74
N GLY A 396 10.51 -6.72 -4.69
CA GLY A 396 10.77 -5.36 -5.18
C GLY A 396 10.21 -4.25 -4.30
N THR A 397 9.89 -4.55 -3.05
CA THR A 397 9.39 -3.58 -2.07
C THR A 397 10.55 -2.86 -1.39
N CYS A 398 10.60 -1.54 -1.49
CA CYS A 398 11.56 -0.69 -0.76
C CYS A 398 11.36 -0.83 0.75
N VAL A 399 12.46 -1.04 1.48
CA VAL A 399 12.45 -1.06 2.96
C VAL A 399 11.99 0.28 3.56
N GLY A 400 11.80 0.33 4.88
CA GLY A 400 11.49 1.57 5.60
C GLY A 400 12.49 2.69 5.24
N THR A 401 11.98 3.88 4.93
CA THR A 401 12.78 4.97 4.35
C THR A 401 12.47 6.27 5.08
N THR A 402 13.49 6.85 5.69
CA THR A 402 13.38 8.18 6.31
C THR A 402 13.41 9.29 5.26
N PHE A 403 12.84 10.45 5.59
CA PHE A 403 12.99 11.64 4.77
C PHE A 403 14.47 12.08 4.72
N ALA A 404 14.97 12.35 3.51
CA ALA A 404 16.32 12.81 3.28
C ALA A 404 16.35 13.94 2.23
N SER A 405 17.36 14.80 2.32
CA SER A 405 17.64 15.87 1.36
C SER A 405 18.71 15.48 0.34
N ASP A 406 18.98 14.18 0.21
CA ASP A 406 19.94 13.58 -0.71
C ASP A 406 19.26 12.55 -1.58
N HIS A 407 19.28 12.75 -2.92
CA HIS A 407 18.64 11.83 -3.86
C HIS A 407 19.36 10.47 -3.93
N ILE A 408 20.69 10.42 -3.73
CA ILE A 408 21.48 9.19 -3.73
C ILE A 408 20.97 8.23 -2.65
N TYR A 409 20.55 8.76 -1.51
CA TYR A 409 19.91 7.98 -0.46
C TYR A 409 18.70 7.19 -0.97
N TYR A 410 17.80 7.83 -1.75
CA TYR A 410 16.61 7.15 -2.28
C TYR A 410 16.96 6.11 -3.34
N TYR A 411 17.90 6.42 -4.26
CA TYR A 411 18.34 5.48 -5.30
C TYR A 411 18.93 4.19 -4.71
N ASN A 412 19.63 4.28 -3.57
CA ASN A 412 20.30 3.16 -2.93
C ASN A 412 19.47 2.50 -1.82
N ARG A 413 18.19 2.86 -1.65
CA ARG A 413 17.35 2.11 -0.72
C ARG A 413 17.20 0.67 -1.20
N PRO A 414 17.51 -0.34 -0.35
CA PRO A 414 17.36 -1.73 -0.75
C PRO A 414 15.87 -2.11 -0.85
N THR A 415 15.61 -3.16 -1.60
CA THR A 415 14.32 -3.85 -1.61
C THR A 415 14.42 -5.15 -0.81
N SER A 416 13.31 -5.58 -0.21
CA SER A 416 13.24 -6.83 0.52
C SER A 416 11.85 -7.44 0.42
N VAL A 417 11.79 -8.77 0.34
CA VAL A 417 10.54 -9.52 0.53
C VAL A 417 10.02 -9.42 1.97
N ASP A 418 10.88 -9.03 2.89
CA ASP A 418 10.53 -8.83 4.29
C ASP A 418 10.04 -7.40 4.58
N ALA A 419 10.01 -6.51 3.59
CA ALA A 419 9.41 -5.19 3.71
C ALA A 419 7.88 -5.29 3.67
N LEU A 420 7.24 -5.19 4.83
CA LEU A 420 5.79 -5.37 5.01
C LEU A 420 4.95 -4.36 4.21
N HIS A 421 5.55 -3.23 3.80
CA HIS A 421 4.92 -2.17 3.01
C HIS A 421 4.28 -2.64 1.68
N GLY A 422 4.75 -3.76 1.10
CA GLY A 422 4.20 -4.30 -0.15
C GLY A 422 2.89 -5.06 0.03
N TYR A 423 2.69 -5.72 1.17
CA TYR A 423 1.63 -6.70 1.37
C TYR A 423 0.24 -6.08 1.48
N GLY A 424 0.07 -5.10 2.36
CA GLY A 424 -1.19 -4.39 2.53
C GLY A 424 -1.67 -3.74 1.23
N PRO A 425 -0.85 -2.91 0.57
CA PRO A 425 -1.20 -2.30 -0.70
C PRO A 425 -1.50 -3.32 -1.81
N ALA A 426 -0.78 -4.44 -1.90
CA ALA A 426 -1.07 -5.49 -2.88
C ALA A 426 -2.45 -6.14 -2.66
N LEU A 427 -2.84 -6.38 -1.39
CA LEU A 427 -4.17 -6.86 -1.05
C LEU A 427 -5.25 -5.83 -1.42
N LEU A 428 -5.03 -4.55 -1.12
CA LEU A 428 -5.92 -3.45 -1.50
C LEU A 428 -6.10 -3.36 -3.03
N ALA A 429 -4.98 -3.38 -3.78
CA ALA A 429 -4.99 -3.30 -5.24
C ALA A 429 -5.76 -4.45 -5.87
N GLY A 430 -5.50 -5.69 -5.45
CA GLY A 430 -6.20 -6.85 -5.98
C GLY A 430 -7.70 -6.83 -5.68
N ALA A 431 -8.09 -6.43 -4.47
CA ALA A 431 -9.51 -6.30 -4.10
C ALA A 431 -10.23 -5.28 -4.99
N GLU A 432 -9.65 -4.09 -5.21
CA GLU A 432 -10.27 -3.06 -6.06
C GLU A 432 -10.24 -3.44 -7.55
N MET A 433 -9.24 -4.17 -8.00
CA MET A 433 -9.23 -4.71 -9.35
C MET A 433 -10.32 -5.76 -9.57
N ILE A 434 -10.59 -6.64 -8.60
CA ILE A 434 -11.74 -7.56 -8.65
C ILE A 434 -13.05 -6.77 -8.77
N LYS A 435 -13.20 -5.71 -7.96
CA LYS A 435 -14.37 -4.82 -8.01
C LYS A 435 -14.49 -4.13 -9.38
N LEU A 436 -13.37 -3.66 -9.95
CA LEU A 436 -13.34 -3.01 -11.26
C LEU A 436 -13.72 -3.96 -12.40
N LEU A 437 -13.19 -5.18 -12.40
CA LEU A 437 -13.54 -6.19 -13.41
C LEU A 437 -15.01 -6.62 -13.36
N ASN A 438 -15.60 -6.58 -12.17
CA ASN A 438 -17.02 -6.90 -11.93
C ASN A 438 -17.93 -5.66 -11.94
N ASN A 439 -17.40 -4.47 -12.26
CA ASN A 439 -18.19 -3.23 -12.21
C ASN A 439 -19.28 -3.23 -13.32
N PRO A 440 -20.57 -3.29 -12.94
CA PRO A 440 -21.65 -3.41 -13.92
C PRO A 440 -21.83 -2.16 -14.80
N LYS A 441 -21.21 -1.03 -14.41
CA LYS A 441 -21.30 0.25 -15.14
C LYS A 441 -20.21 0.39 -16.21
N ILE A 442 -19.26 -0.54 -16.28
CA ILE A 442 -18.11 -0.47 -17.19
C ILE A 442 -18.12 -1.68 -18.12
N ASP A 443 -17.91 -1.42 -19.40
CA ASP A 443 -17.64 -2.44 -20.42
C ASP A 443 -16.15 -2.42 -20.77
N ILE A 444 -15.51 -3.59 -20.82
CA ILE A 444 -14.09 -3.71 -21.14
C ILE A 444 -13.96 -4.30 -22.53
N GLN A 445 -13.66 -3.46 -23.49
CA GLN A 445 -13.53 -3.80 -24.90
C GLN A 445 -12.07 -3.95 -25.30
N VAL A 446 -11.80 -4.85 -26.23
CA VAL A 446 -10.47 -5.00 -26.86
C VAL A 446 -10.56 -4.48 -28.28
N LYS A 447 -9.81 -3.44 -28.60
CA LYS A 447 -9.70 -2.88 -29.96
C LYS A 447 -8.24 -2.56 -30.22
N LEU A 448 -7.74 -2.92 -31.39
CA LEU A 448 -6.34 -2.66 -31.78
C LEU A 448 -5.35 -3.10 -30.70
N ARG A 449 -5.63 -4.24 -30.02
CA ARG A 449 -4.84 -4.87 -28.94
C ARG A 449 -4.73 -4.04 -27.66
N THR A 450 -5.47 -2.97 -27.52
CA THR A 450 -5.59 -2.18 -26.31
C THR A 450 -6.90 -2.46 -25.61
N TYR A 451 -6.92 -2.27 -24.29
CA TYR A 451 -8.12 -2.44 -23.48
C TYR A 451 -8.77 -1.09 -23.23
N HIS A 452 -10.05 -0.99 -23.58
CA HIS A 452 -10.85 0.21 -23.42
C HIS A 452 -11.90 -0.01 -22.36
N TYR A 453 -11.88 0.77 -21.30
CA TYR A 453 -12.83 0.75 -20.19
C TYR A 453 -13.93 1.78 -20.46
N VAL A 454 -15.02 1.34 -21.03
CA VAL A 454 -16.09 2.22 -21.54
C VAL A 454 -17.25 2.29 -20.53
N PRO A 455 -17.65 3.51 -20.06
CA PRO A 455 -18.87 3.63 -19.28
C PRO A 455 -20.09 3.20 -20.11
N LYS A 456 -20.93 2.32 -19.59
CA LYS A 456 -22.13 1.82 -20.31
C LYS A 456 -23.19 2.90 -20.53
N ASP A 457 -23.22 3.91 -19.65
CA ASP A 457 -24.16 5.03 -19.71
C ASP A 457 -23.66 6.19 -20.60
N ALA A 458 -22.41 6.16 -21.03
CA ALA A 458 -21.91 7.07 -22.05
C ALA A 458 -22.60 6.64 -23.35
N GLY A 459 -23.67 7.35 -23.74
CA GLY A 459 -24.22 7.23 -25.06
C GLY A 459 -23.09 7.17 -26.07
N ALA A 460 -23.19 6.29 -27.09
CA ALA A 460 -22.11 5.91 -27.99
C ALA A 460 -21.15 7.07 -28.28
N THR A 461 -20.15 7.28 -27.45
CA THR A 461 -19.00 8.11 -27.79
C THR A 461 -18.25 7.30 -28.81
N ASN A 462 -18.51 7.60 -30.07
CA ASN A 462 -17.80 7.05 -31.19
C ASN A 462 -16.31 7.38 -31.04
N TYR A 463 -15.54 6.50 -30.42
CA TYR A 463 -14.15 6.36 -30.77
C TYR A 463 -14.12 5.58 -32.09
N SER A 464 -14.67 6.19 -33.15
CA SER A 464 -14.37 5.77 -34.51
C SER A 464 -13.01 6.38 -34.86
N HIS A 465 -11.95 5.65 -34.60
CA HIS A 465 -10.78 5.77 -35.43
C HIS A 465 -11.03 4.86 -36.64
N GLU A 466 -11.66 5.39 -37.66
CA GLU A 466 -11.49 4.92 -39.02
C GLU A 466 -10.10 5.27 -39.53
#